data_ce52243d42fd8be9e3cd39676893d09b
#
_entry.id   ce52243d42fd8be9e3cd39676893d09b
#
_cell.length_a   1.000
_cell.length_b   1.000
_cell.length_c   1.000
_cell.angle_alpha   90.00
_cell.angle_beta   90.00
_cell.angle_gamma   90.00
#
_symmetry.space_group_name_H-M   'P 1'
#
loop_
_entity.id
_entity.type
_entity.pdbx_description
1 polymer ?
#
loop_
_entity_poly.entity_id
_entity_poly.type
_entity_poly.pdbx_seq_one_letter_code
_entity_poly.pdbx_strand_id
1 'polypeptide(L)' 'MARRYEMTKRAEQVAQTRLRITEAAMELHGTVGPARTTITAVAERAGVDRLTVYRHFPDEDALFRACSSHWL' A
#
# COMPACT_ATOMS: atom_id res chain seq x y z
N MET A 1 22.98 11.20 -16.83
CA MET A 1 21.69 11.88 -16.86
C MET A 1 20.52 10.92 -16.99
N ALA A 2 20.59 9.95 -17.88
CA ALA A 2 19.53 8.92 -18.01
C ALA A 2 19.29 8.15 -16.71
N ARG A 3 20.35 7.83 -15.96
CA ARG A 3 20.23 7.12 -14.68
C ARG A 3 19.44 7.89 -13.62
N ARG A 4 19.63 9.22 -13.56
CA ARG A 4 18.89 10.07 -12.60
C ARG A 4 17.41 10.08 -12.90
N TYR A 5 17.06 10.20 -14.15
CA TYR A 5 15.67 10.18 -14.59
C TYR A 5 14.99 8.84 -14.26
N GLU A 6 15.68 7.73 -14.56
CA GLU A 6 15.15 6.39 -14.27
C GLU A 6 14.97 6.15 -12.79
N MET A 7 15.90 6.58 -11.95
CA MET A 7 15.81 6.44 -10.50
C MET A 7 14.65 7.25 -9.94
N THR A 8 14.47 8.48 -10.42
CA THR A 8 13.34 9.32 -10.01
C THR A 8 12.01 8.68 -10.40
N LYS A 9 11.92 8.15 -11.61
CA LYS A 9 10.71 7.49 -12.09
C LYS A 9 10.39 6.25 -11.27
N ARG A 10 11.38 5.44 -10.93
CA ARG A 10 11.20 4.27 -10.07
C ARG A 10 10.74 4.67 -8.67
N ALA A 11 11.34 5.71 -8.10
CA ALA A 11 10.95 6.23 -6.79
C ALA A 11 9.49 6.70 -6.79
N GLU A 12 9.08 7.40 -7.85
CA GLU A 12 7.70 7.84 -8.01
C GLU A 12 6.74 6.65 -8.12
N GLN A 13 7.10 5.62 -8.88
CA GLN A 13 6.27 4.42 -9.02
C GLN A 13 6.13 3.68 -7.69
N VAL A 14 7.22 3.56 -6.94
CA VAL A 14 7.20 2.94 -5.61
C VAL A 14 6.29 3.73 -4.67
N ALA A 15 6.41 5.05 -4.67
CA ALA A 15 5.58 5.92 -3.84
C ALA A 15 4.10 5.83 -4.22
N GLN A 16 3.79 5.78 -5.52
CA GLN A 16 2.41 5.64 -6.00
C GLN A 16 1.83 4.29 -5.61
N THR A 17 2.60 3.21 -5.74
CA THR A 17 2.16 1.87 -5.36
C THR A 17 1.88 1.80 -3.87
N ARG A 18 2.77 2.38 -3.05
CA ARG A 18 2.58 2.45 -1.60
C ARG A 18 1.30 3.20 -1.24
N LEU A 19 1.06 4.33 -1.90
CA LEU A 19 -0.16 5.11 -1.68
C LEU A 19 -1.41 4.32 -2.06
N ARG A 20 -1.40 3.64 -3.20
CA ARG A 20 -2.52 2.81 -3.64
C ARG A 20 -2.85 1.72 -2.62
N ILE A 21 -1.83 1.06 -2.09
CA ILE A 21 -2.01 0.02 -1.06
C ILE A 21 -2.61 0.64 0.21
N THR A 22 -2.08 1.78 0.65
CA THR A 22 -2.57 2.48 1.83
C THR A 22 -4.03 2.90 1.65
N GLU A 23 -4.37 3.49 0.52
CA GLU A 23 -5.74 3.90 0.22
C GLU A 23 -6.69 2.71 0.13
N ALA A 24 -6.25 1.61 -0.46
CA ALA A 24 -7.05 0.38 -0.52
C ALA A 24 -7.36 -0.15 0.87
N ALA A 25 -6.36 -0.16 1.76
CA ALA A 25 -6.56 -0.59 3.14
C ALA A 25 -7.52 0.33 3.88
N MET A 26 -7.38 1.65 3.73
CA MET A 26 -8.27 2.63 4.34
C MET A 26 -9.72 2.44 3.88
N GLU A 27 -9.90 2.23 2.60
CA GLU A 27 -11.23 2.01 2.02
C GLU A 27 -11.88 0.73 2.55
N LEU A 28 -11.11 -0.36 2.66
CA LEU A 28 -11.60 -1.61 3.23
C LEU A 28 -11.92 -1.46 4.71
N HIS A 29 -11.11 -0.71 5.47
CA HIS A 29 -11.41 -0.41 6.87
C HIS A 29 -12.77 0.26 7.03
N GLY A 30 -13.10 1.17 6.12
CA GLY A 30 -14.35 1.91 6.16
C GLY A 30 -15.56 1.15 5.64
N THR A 31 -15.36 0.10 4.83
CA THR A 31 -16.45 -0.66 4.22
C THR A 31 -16.71 -2.01 4.90
N VAL A 32 -15.67 -2.85 5.04
CA VAL A 32 -15.83 -4.19 5.61
C VAL A 32 -15.27 -4.31 7.03
N GLY A 33 -14.60 -3.26 7.51
CA GLY A 33 -14.01 -3.19 8.84
C GLY A 33 -12.61 -3.78 8.93
N PRO A 34 -11.86 -3.42 10.00
CA PRO A 34 -10.48 -3.88 10.17
C PRO A 34 -10.33 -5.40 10.24
N ALA A 35 -11.28 -6.09 10.87
CA ALA A 35 -11.24 -7.54 11.03
C ALA A 35 -11.26 -8.29 9.69
N ARG A 36 -11.83 -7.70 8.65
CA ARG A 36 -11.93 -8.29 7.32
C ARG A 36 -10.94 -7.70 6.32
N THR A 37 -10.12 -6.76 6.76
CA THR A 37 -9.09 -6.13 5.93
C THR A 37 -7.82 -6.99 5.97
N THR A 38 -7.78 -8.01 5.13
CA THR A 38 -6.64 -8.91 5.02
C THR A 38 -5.66 -8.41 3.97
N ILE A 39 -4.41 -8.91 4.01
CA ILE A 39 -3.42 -8.58 2.98
C ILE A 39 -3.92 -8.99 1.59
N THR A 40 -4.58 -10.13 1.48
CA THR A 40 -5.16 -10.58 0.21
C THR A 40 -6.21 -9.60 -0.31
N ALA A 41 -7.12 -9.15 0.55
CA ALA A 41 -8.16 -8.19 0.16
C ALA A 41 -7.55 -6.85 -0.25
N VAL A 42 -6.55 -6.38 0.49
CA VAL A 42 -5.84 -5.13 0.16
C VAL A 42 -5.15 -5.25 -1.20
N ALA A 43 -4.45 -6.35 -1.45
CA ALA A 43 -3.76 -6.59 -2.71
C ALA A 43 -4.75 -6.57 -3.88
N GLU A 44 -5.87 -7.27 -3.76
CA GLU A 44 -6.92 -7.28 -4.78
C GLU A 44 -7.49 -5.89 -5.03
N ARG A 45 -7.77 -5.15 -3.97
CA ARG A 45 -8.34 -3.81 -4.07
C ARG A 45 -7.35 -2.83 -4.69
N ALA A 46 -6.07 -2.93 -4.36
CA ALA A 46 -5.02 -2.07 -4.90
C ALA A 46 -4.60 -2.47 -6.33
N GLY A 47 -4.99 -3.66 -6.78
CA GLY A 47 -4.62 -4.16 -8.09
C GLY A 47 -3.16 -4.62 -8.17
N VAL A 48 -2.63 -5.15 -7.07
CA VAL A 48 -1.25 -5.66 -6.99
C VAL A 48 -1.28 -7.06 -6.39
N ASP A 49 -0.15 -7.77 -6.45
CA ASP A 49 -0.03 -9.06 -5.80
C ASP A 49 0.35 -8.92 -4.32
N ARG A 50 0.19 -10.00 -3.55
CA ARG A 50 0.50 -9.98 -2.12
C ARG A 50 1.98 -9.71 -1.85
N LEU A 51 2.85 -10.21 -2.70
CA LEU A 51 4.29 -9.98 -2.55
C LEU A 51 4.61 -8.49 -2.61
N THR A 52 3.96 -7.77 -3.51
CA THR A 52 4.12 -6.30 -3.61
C THR A 52 3.67 -5.61 -2.32
N VAL A 53 2.54 -6.05 -1.75
CA VAL A 53 2.09 -5.50 -0.46
C VAL A 53 3.13 -5.75 0.63
N TYR A 54 3.64 -6.97 0.72
CA TYR A 54 4.64 -7.33 1.74
C TYR A 54 5.98 -6.59 1.57
N ARG A 55 6.33 -6.20 0.35
CA ARG A 55 7.52 -5.37 0.11
C ARG A 55 7.40 -3.99 0.73
N HIS A 56 6.20 -3.46 0.79
CA HIS A 56 5.93 -2.14 1.38
C HIS A 56 5.59 -2.23 2.86
N PHE A 57 4.86 -3.27 3.25
CA PHE A 57 4.35 -3.45 4.61
C PHE A 57 4.57 -4.92 4.99
N PRO A 58 5.59 -5.22 5.83
CA PRO A 58 5.96 -6.60 6.13
C PRO A 58 4.88 -7.41 6.83
N ASP A 59 3.94 -6.74 7.52
CA ASP A 59 2.82 -7.40 8.17
C ASP A 59 1.60 -6.47 8.23
N GLU A 60 0.49 -6.98 8.75
CA GLU A 60 -0.76 -6.21 8.87
C GLU A 60 -0.59 -5.01 9.81
N ASP A 61 0.16 -5.17 10.89
CA ASP A 61 0.42 -4.09 11.83
C ASP A 61 1.10 -2.89 11.16
N ALA A 62 2.11 -3.14 10.33
CA ALA A 62 2.81 -2.10 9.60
C ALA A 62 1.84 -1.35 8.68
N LEU A 63 0.95 -2.08 8.01
CA LEU A 63 -0.07 -1.51 7.13
C LEU A 63 -1.06 -0.66 7.93
N PHE A 64 -1.55 -1.15 9.06
CA PHE A 64 -2.46 -0.42 9.94
C PHE A 64 -1.84 0.88 10.44
N ARG A 65 -0.59 0.84 10.86
CA ARG A 65 0.13 2.04 11.32
C ARG A 65 0.25 3.08 10.22
N ALA A 66 0.53 2.65 9.00
CA ALA A 66 0.62 3.55 7.85
C ALA A 66 -0.73 4.20 7.55
N CYS A 67 -1.82 3.44 7.62
CA CYS A 67 -3.17 3.95 7.44
C CYS A 67 -3.52 4.98 8.51
N SER A 68 -3.22 4.70 9.77
CA SER A 68 -3.48 5.62 10.89
C SER A 68 -2.69 6.91 10.72
N SER A 69 -1.42 6.82 10.35
CA SER A 69 -0.58 8.00 10.11
C SER A 69 -1.08 8.85 8.95
N HIS A 70 -1.63 8.22 7.93
CA HIS A 70 -2.17 8.93 6.77
C HIS A 70 -3.42 9.75 7.14
N TRP A 71 -4.22 9.26 8.08
CA TRP A 71 -5.41 9.96 8.57
C TRP A 71 -5.09 11.16 9.47
N LEU A 72 -3.96 11.14 10.11
CA LEU A 72 -3.52 12.21 11.00
C LEU A 72 -2.68 13.24 10.24
#